data_db16afc66bb39eb4453af8f9b2d6b7f8
#
_entry.id   db16afc66bb39eb4453af8f9b2d6b7f8
#
_cell.length_a   1.000
_cell.length_b   1.000
_cell.length_c   1.000
_cell.angle_alpha   90.00
_cell.angle_beta   90.00
_cell.angle_gamma   90.00
#
_symmetry.space_group_name_H-M   'P 1'
#
loop_
_entity.id
_entity.type
_entity.pdbx_description
1 polymer ?
#
loop_
_entity_poly.entity_id
_entity_poly.type
_entity_poly.pdbx_seq_one_letter_code
_entity_poly.pdbx_strand_id
1 'polypeptide(L)'
;TSNGFRTCPTTGLKVHNAAESLIKANAVVAVVFLLIGGLFGLSIALTRWPAVHLLPADWFYLALTAHGFDVLLVWIIFFEMAVLYFASAILLNCRLAAPRWAWAQFGLMLVGALMVNVAVLQGNSSVMFTSYPPLQASPWFYLGLILFAVGALIGCAVFFGTLVIAKDEKTYEGSVPLVTF
;
A
#
# COMPACT_ATOMS: atom_id res chain seq x y z
N THR A 1 -6.05 -13.70 -27.41
CA THR A 1 -5.25 -13.06 -26.32
C THR A 1 -4.22 -14.06 -25.80
N SER A 2 -3.24 -14.39 -26.64
CA SER A 2 -2.44 -15.61 -26.48
C SER A 2 -1.23 -15.53 -25.54
N ASN A 3 -0.94 -14.42 -24.85
CA ASN A 3 0.24 -14.38 -23.98
C ASN A 3 0.07 -13.53 -22.70
N GLY A 4 -1.15 -13.32 -22.21
CA GLY A 4 -1.35 -12.52 -20.98
C GLY A 4 -1.11 -11.02 -21.14
N PHE A 5 -0.94 -10.53 -22.37
CA PHE A 5 -0.75 -9.12 -22.70
C PHE A 5 -1.90 -8.59 -23.53
N ARG A 6 -2.21 -7.31 -23.33
CA ARG A 6 -3.04 -6.49 -24.22
C ARG A 6 -2.26 -5.27 -24.69
N THR A 7 -2.63 -4.68 -25.81
CA THR A 7 -2.09 -3.40 -26.26
C THR A 7 -3.05 -2.29 -25.87
N CYS A 8 -2.55 -1.25 -25.24
CA CYS A 8 -3.34 -0.06 -24.93
C CYS A 8 -3.66 0.69 -26.25
N PRO A 9 -4.93 0.93 -26.60
CA PRO A 9 -5.27 1.56 -27.88
C PRO A 9 -4.83 3.03 -27.97
N THR A 10 -4.66 3.69 -26.82
CA THR A 10 -4.28 5.11 -26.76
C THR A 10 -2.77 5.31 -26.78
N THR A 11 -2.01 4.47 -26.07
CA THR A 11 -0.56 4.66 -25.88
C THR A 11 0.28 3.68 -26.68
N GLY A 12 -0.31 2.62 -27.23
CA GLY A 12 0.43 1.53 -27.90
C GLY A 12 1.23 0.63 -26.96
N LEU A 13 1.25 0.88 -25.66
CA LEU A 13 2.00 0.09 -24.68
C LEU A 13 1.45 -1.33 -24.56
N LYS A 14 2.36 -2.29 -24.45
CA LYS A 14 2.02 -3.67 -24.08
C LYS A 14 1.78 -3.75 -22.58
N VAL A 15 0.58 -4.14 -22.19
CA VAL A 15 0.14 -4.19 -20.79
C VAL A 15 -0.03 -5.64 -20.39
N HIS A 16 0.73 -6.10 -19.40
CA HIS A 16 0.56 -7.43 -18.81
C HIS A 16 -0.70 -7.43 -17.92
N ASN A 17 -1.66 -8.29 -18.22
CA ASN A 17 -2.98 -8.29 -17.58
C ASN A 17 -2.92 -8.48 -16.05
N ALA A 18 -2.03 -9.36 -15.56
CA ALA A 18 -1.87 -9.58 -14.14
C ALA A 18 -1.27 -8.35 -13.44
N ALA A 19 -0.32 -7.65 -14.07
CA ALA A 19 0.24 -6.40 -13.55
C ALA A 19 -0.83 -5.31 -13.50
N GLU A 20 -1.63 -5.16 -14.56
CA GLU A 20 -2.72 -4.18 -14.59
C GLU A 20 -3.73 -4.38 -13.47
N SER A 21 -4.14 -5.63 -13.22
CA SER A 21 -5.10 -5.94 -12.15
C SER A 21 -4.53 -5.59 -10.77
N LEU A 22 -3.25 -5.91 -10.53
CA LEU A 22 -2.56 -5.59 -9.28
C LEU A 22 -2.33 -4.10 -9.08
N ILE A 23 -1.95 -3.37 -10.15
CA ILE A 23 -1.82 -1.91 -10.12
C ILE A 23 -3.16 -1.28 -9.69
N LYS A 24 -4.26 -1.68 -10.33
CA LYS A 24 -5.60 -1.19 -10.00
C LYS A 24 -6.00 -1.53 -8.56
N ALA A 25 -5.79 -2.77 -8.13
CA ALA A 25 -6.13 -3.22 -6.79
C ALA A 25 -5.37 -2.42 -5.72
N ASN A 26 -4.05 -2.30 -5.85
CA ASN A 26 -3.23 -1.52 -4.91
C ASN A 26 -3.62 -0.03 -4.93
N ALA A 27 -3.84 0.58 -6.09
CA ALA A 27 -4.21 1.99 -6.20
C ALA A 27 -5.59 2.27 -5.57
N VAL A 28 -6.58 1.40 -5.79
CA VAL A 28 -7.91 1.55 -5.17
C VAL A 28 -7.83 1.46 -3.66
N VAL A 29 -7.14 0.46 -3.12
CA VAL A 29 -6.95 0.32 -1.67
C VAL A 29 -6.22 1.53 -1.10
N ALA A 30 -5.17 2.01 -1.75
CA ALA A 30 -4.45 3.23 -1.35
C ALA A 30 -5.41 4.42 -1.19
N VAL A 31 -6.22 4.71 -2.19
CA VAL A 31 -7.16 5.85 -2.17
C VAL A 31 -8.24 5.67 -1.09
N VAL A 32 -8.73 4.44 -0.88
CA VAL A 32 -9.71 4.17 0.19
C VAL A 32 -9.11 4.45 1.57
N PHE A 33 -7.90 3.98 1.84
CA PHE A 33 -7.24 4.25 3.13
C PHE A 33 -6.83 5.72 3.29
N LEU A 34 -6.47 6.42 2.21
CA LEU A 34 -6.26 7.87 2.24
C LEU A 34 -7.55 8.60 2.66
N LEU A 35 -8.70 8.19 2.12
CA LEU A 35 -9.99 8.76 2.51
C LEU A 35 -10.32 8.48 3.98
N ILE A 36 -10.18 7.24 4.44
CA ILE A 36 -10.45 6.86 5.83
C ILE A 36 -9.51 7.62 6.77
N GLY A 37 -8.21 7.59 6.51
CA GLY A 37 -7.22 8.33 7.29
C GLY A 37 -7.45 9.84 7.25
N GLY A 38 -7.88 10.40 6.11
CA GLY A 38 -8.26 11.80 5.99
C GLY A 38 -9.46 12.19 6.88
N LEU A 39 -10.47 11.32 6.97
CA LEU A 39 -11.62 11.53 7.87
C LEU A 39 -11.19 11.49 9.35
N PHE A 40 -10.30 10.60 9.74
CA PHE A 40 -9.69 10.63 11.08
C PHE A 40 -8.91 11.93 11.30
N GLY A 41 -8.13 12.39 10.32
CA GLY A 41 -7.39 13.65 10.39
C GLY A 41 -8.31 14.86 10.57
N LEU A 42 -9.43 14.89 9.86
CA LEU A 42 -10.44 15.94 10.02
C LEU A 42 -11.06 15.90 11.44
N SER A 43 -11.36 14.72 11.96
CA SER A 43 -11.90 14.58 13.31
C SER A 43 -10.92 15.08 14.39
N ILE A 44 -9.62 14.82 14.20
CA ILE A 44 -8.54 15.32 15.06
C ILE A 44 -8.49 16.86 15.02
N ALA A 45 -8.53 17.44 13.82
CA ALA A 45 -8.51 18.90 13.64
C ALA A 45 -9.71 19.57 14.31
N LEU A 46 -10.91 19.04 14.13
CA LEU A 46 -12.14 19.50 14.77
C LEU A 46 -12.10 19.34 16.30
N THR A 47 -11.44 18.31 16.80
CA THR A 47 -11.27 18.13 18.25
C THR A 47 -10.33 19.18 18.85
N ARG A 48 -9.29 19.57 18.11
CA ARG A 48 -8.35 20.63 18.54
C ARG A 48 -8.93 22.03 18.45
N TRP A 49 -10.01 22.20 17.74
CA TRP A 49 -10.71 23.48 17.68
C TRP A 49 -11.55 23.70 18.95
N PRO A 50 -11.21 24.67 19.84
CA PRO A 50 -11.82 24.80 21.16
C PRO A 50 -13.35 24.98 21.14
N ALA A 51 -13.89 25.58 20.07
CA ALA A 51 -15.33 25.80 19.92
C ALA A 51 -16.11 24.53 19.55
N VAL A 52 -15.43 23.48 19.02
CA VAL A 52 -16.07 22.25 18.55
C VAL A 52 -15.81 21.07 19.48
N HIS A 53 -14.53 20.83 19.80
CA HIS A 53 -14.04 19.77 20.71
C HIS A 53 -14.76 18.42 20.48
N LEU A 54 -14.66 17.87 19.25
CA LEU A 54 -15.50 16.80 18.74
C LEU A 54 -15.33 15.47 19.50
N LEU A 55 -14.09 15.06 19.79
CA LEU A 55 -13.77 13.76 20.38
C LEU A 55 -13.31 13.90 21.84
N PRO A 56 -13.73 12.98 22.73
CA PRO A 56 -13.09 12.86 24.04
C PRO A 56 -11.64 12.37 23.92
N ALA A 57 -10.83 12.59 24.98
CA ALA A 57 -9.40 12.35 24.95
C ALA A 57 -9.02 10.93 24.51
N ASP A 58 -9.72 9.91 24.98
CA ASP A 58 -9.44 8.50 24.64
C ASP A 58 -9.60 8.25 23.13
N TRP A 59 -10.67 8.73 22.54
CA TRP A 59 -10.94 8.61 21.11
C TRP A 59 -10.01 9.48 20.26
N PHE A 60 -9.54 10.61 20.79
CA PHE A 60 -8.57 11.46 20.09
C PHE A 60 -7.28 10.70 19.79
N TYR A 61 -6.72 9.99 20.75
CA TYR A 61 -5.47 9.23 20.55
C TYR A 61 -5.66 7.99 19.67
N LEU A 62 -6.83 7.36 19.71
CA LEU A 62 -7.18 6.28 18.78
C LEU A 62 -7.28 6.81 17.34
N ALA A 63 -8.01 7.92 17.14
CA ALA A 63 -8.13 8.57 15.84
C ALA A 63 -6.75 9.03 15.31
N LEU A 64 -5.87 9.55 16.19
CA LEU A 64 -4.51 9.94 15.84
C LEU A 64 -3.68 8.74 15.40
N THR A 65 -3.82 7.58 16.05
CA THR A 65 -3.15 6.33 15.68
C THR A 65 -3.63 5.84 14.32
N ALA A 66 -4.94 5.77 14.08
CA ALA A 66 -5.52 5.36 12.81
C ALA A 66 -5.13 6.33 11.68
N HIS A 67 -5.25 7.65 11.90
CA HIS A 67 -4.84 8.65 10.92
C HIS A 67 -3.39 8.48 10.50
N GLY A 68 -2.47 8.41 11.48
CA GLY A 68 -1.06 8.29 11.20
C GLY A 68 -0.73 6.97 10.47
N PHE A 69 -1.30 5.86 10.89
CA PHE A 69 -1.09 4.56 10.26
C PHE A 69 -1.64 4.54 8.82
N ASP A 70 -2.88 4.96 8.62
CA ASP A 70 -3.54 4.88 7.32
C ASP A 70 -2.92 5.83 6.29
N VAL A 71 -2.54 7.05 6.71
CA VAL A 71 -2.00 8.07 5.79
C VAL A 71 -0.49 7.92 5.58
N LEU A 72 0.29 7.54 6.61
CA LEU A 72 1.75 7.47 6.48
C LEU A 72 2.26 6.08 6.07
N LEU A 73 1.51 5.02 6.34
CA LEU A 73 1.93 3.66 6.00
C LEU A 73 1.04 3.05 4.93
N VAL A 74 -0.26 2.91 5.20
CA VAL A 74 -1.13 2.10 4.32
C VAL A 74 -1.27 2.75 2.96
N TRP A 75 -1.72 4.02 2.89
CA TRP A 75 -1.90 4.71 1.62
C TRP A 75 -0.61 4.78 0.83
N ILE A 76 0.49 5.25 1.45
CA ILE A 76 1.75 5.46 0.74
C ILE A 76 2.26 4.14 0.17
N ILE A 77 2.37 3.09 0.99
CA ILE A 77 2.98 1.84 0.55
C ILE A 77 2.11 1.11 -0.48
N PHE A 78 0.77 1.09 -0.34
CA PHE A 78 -0.09 0.55 -1.40
C PHE A 78 0.03 1.32 -2.71
N PHE A 79 0.13 2.66 -2.64
CA PHE A 79 0.34 3.49 -3.82
C PHE A 79 1.72 3.23 -4.46
N GLU A 80 2.76 3.10 -3.64
CA GLU A 80 4.09 2.72 -4.10
C GLU A 80 4.09 1.35 -4.80
N MET A 81 3.39 0.33 -4.26
CA MET A 81 3.26 -0.97 -4.93
C MET A 81 2.63 -0.84 -6.31
N ALA A 82 1.59 -0.01 -6.45
CA ALA A 82 1.00 0.26 -7.76
C ALA A 82 2.01 0.92 -8.72
N VAL A 83 2.78 1.91 -8.24
CA VAL A 83 3.81 2.60 -9.02
C VAL A 83 4.96 1.66 -9.38
N LEU A 84 5.44 0.83 -8.45
CA LEU A 84 6.52 -0.13 -8.70
C LEU A 84 6.13 -1.16 -9.77
N TYR A 85 4.91 -1.70 -9.73
CA TYR A 85 4.42 -2.63 -10.76
C TYR A 85 4.20 -1.94 -12.10
N PHE A 86 3.73 -0.69 -12.09
CA PHE A 86 3.63 0.12 -13.31
C PHE A 86 5.02 0.39 -13.91
N ALA A 87 5.95 0.86 -13.10
CA ALA A 87 7.28 1.25 -13.55
C ALA A 87 8.13 0.05 -14.03
N SER A 88 7.94 -1.12 -13.43
CA SER A 88 8.67 -2.33 -13.85
C SER A 88 7.98 -3.07 -15.00
N ALA A 89 6.72 -3.46 -14.85
CA ALA A 89 6.07 -4.31 -15.84
C ALA A 89 5.56 -3.52 -17.07
N ILE A 90 4.95 -2.35 -16.87
CA ILE A 90 4.33 -1.62 -17.96
C ILE A 90 5.36 -0.81 -18.75
N LEU A 91 6.17 0.02 -18.06
CA LEU A 91 7.14 0.88 -18.74
C LEU A 91 8.28 0.10 -19.40
N LEU A 92 8.64 -1.07 -18.86
CA LEU A 92 9.65 -1.94 -19.45
C LEU A 92 9.07 -2.98 -20.42
N ASN A 93 7.79 -2.93 -20.74
CA ASN A 93 7.09 -3.86 -21.64
C ASN A 93 7.30 -5.35 -21.30
N CYS A 94 7.42 -5.69 -20.04
CA CYS A 94 7.70 -7.05 -19.61
C CYS A 94 6.55 -7.66 -18.77
N ARG A 95 6.62 -8.99 -18.60
CA ARG A 95 5.72 -9.68 -17.68
C ARG A 95 6.14 -9.46 -16.24
N LEU A 96 5.18 -9.42 -15.32
CA LEU A 96 5.45 -9.41 -13.89
C LEU A 96 6.13 -10.73 -13.47
N ALA A 97 7.18 -10.67 -12.67
CA ALA A 97 8.02 -11.82 -12.33
C ALA A 97 7.25 -12.97 -11.70
N ALA A 98 6.40 -12.68 -10.72
CA ALA A 98 5.71 -13.70 -9.94
C ALA A 98 4.30 -13.23 -9.55
N PRO A 99 3.30 -13.27 -10.44
CA PRO A 99 1.96 -12.74 -10.17
C PRO A 99 1.28 -13.34 -8.92
N ARG A 100 1.54 -14.63 -8.63
CA ARG A 100 0.99 -15.27 -7.42
C ARG A 100 1.54 -14.65 -6.13
N TRP A 101 2.83 -14.36 -6.09
CA TRP A 101 3.45 -13.68 -4.95
C TRP A 101 3.03 -12.21 -4.84
N ALA A 102 2.79 -11.55 -5.97
CA ALA A 102 2.23 -10.20 -5.98
C ALA A 102 0.80 -10.14 -5.41
N TRP A 103 -0.03 -11.15 -5.68
CA TRP A 103 -1.34 -11.28 -5.04
C TRP A 103 -1.23 -11.66 -3.55
N ALA A 104 -0.25 -12.48 -3.15
CA ALA A 104 0.03 -12.76 -1.76
C ALA A 104 0.48 -11.49 -1.01
N GLN A 105 1.36 -10.67 -1.62
CA GLN A 105 1.73 -9.34 -1.14
C GLN A 105 0.50 -8.50 -0.85
N PHE A 106 -0.37 -8.34 -1.85
CA PHE A 106 -1.60 -7.55 -1.73
C PHE A 106 -2.49 -8.06 -0.59
N GLY A 107 -2.71 -9.37 -0.52
CA GLY A 107 -3.53 -9.99 0.53
C GLY A 107 -2.96 -9.81 1.93
N LEU A 108 -1.65 -10.03 2.12
CA LEU A 108 -0.98 -9.84 3.41
C LEU A 108 -1.03 -8.39 3.88
N MET A 109 -0.75 -7.44 2.98
CA MET A 109 -0.83 -6.02 3.31
C MET A 109 -2.26 -5.61 3.66
N LEU A 110 -3.26 -6.04 2.89
CA LEU A 110 -4.66 -5.69 3.14
C LEU A 110 -5.15 -6.26 4.48
N VAL A 111 -4.89 -7.54 4.74
CA VAL A 111 -5.25 -8.19 6.01
C VAL A 111 -4.53 -7.50 7.17
N GLY A 112 -3.23 -7.23 7.02
CA GLY A 112 -2.45 -6.52 8.03
C GLY A 112 -3.01 -5.13 8.35
N ALA A 113 -3.33 -4.33 7.32
CA ALA A 113 -3.92 -3.01 7.48
C ALA A 113 -5.29 -3.06 8.18
N LEU A 114 -6.15 -4.00 7.79
CA LEU A 114 -7.46 -4.20 8.43
C LEU A 114 -7.31 -4.63 9.90
N MET A 115 -6.38 -5.53 10.21
CA MET A 115 -6.11 -5.97 11.59
C MET A 115 -5.69 -4.81 12.48
N VAL A 116 -4.79 -3.94 12.01
CA VAL A 116 -4.36 -2.74 12.76
C VAL A 116 -5.55 -1.83 13.01
N ASN A 117 -6.33 -1.51 11.98
CA ASN A 117 -7.51 -0.64 12.13
C ASN A 117 -8.56 -1.21 13.09
N VAL A 118 -8.85 -2.51 12.99
CA VAL A 118 -9.76 -3.17 13.93
C VAL A 118 -9.23 -3.10 15.37
N ALA A 119 -7.93 -3.35 15.59
CA ALA A 119 -7.33 -3.25 16.92
C ALA A 119 -7.41 -1.83 17.49
N VAL A 120 -7.23 -0.79 16.67
CA VAL A 120 -7.41 0.60 17.08
C VAL A 120 -8.86 0.89 17.43
N LEU A 121 -9.80 0.50 16.58
CA LEU A 121 -11.23 0.75 16.80
C LEU A 121 -11.81 -0.01 18.01
N GLN A 122 -11.17 -1.09 18.45
CA GLN A 122 -11.50 -1.79 19.69
C GLN A 122 -11.07 -1.02 20.97
N GLY A 123 -10.39 0.10 20.84
CA GLY A 123 -9.99 0.94 21.96
C GLY A 123 -8.69 0.55 22.66
N ASN A 124 -8.00 -0.50 22.21
CA ASN A 124 -6.85 -1.09 22.92
C ASN A 124 -5.50 -0.76 22.31
N SER A 125 -5.41 0.22 21.41
CA SER A 125 -4.21 0.48 20.61
C SER A 125 -4.02 1.98 20.33
N SER A 126 -4.05 2.81 21.38
CA SER A 126 -3.80 4.26 21.29
C SER A 126 -2.29 4.58 21.37
N VAL A 127 -1.50 4.01 20.45
CA VAL A 127 -0.03 4.02 20.50
C VAL A 127 0.63 4.94 19.48
N MET A 128 -0.14 5.72 18.74
CA MET A 128 0.29 6.42 17.54
C MET A 128 0.87 5.45 16.49
N PHE A 129 1.15 5.92 15.29
CA PHE A 129 1.71 5.03 14.25
C PHE A 129 3.14 4.56 14.56
N THR A 130 3.87 5.29 15.41
CA THR A 130 5.25 4.99 15.81
C THR A 130 5.39 3.91 16.86
N SER A 131 4.33 3.66 17.63
CA SER A 131 4.27 2.61 18.67
C SER A 131 5.44 2.58 19.65
N TYR A 132 5.98 3.77 20.02
CA TYR A 132 7.14 3.84 20.92
C TYR A 132 6.79 3.43 22.35
N PRO A 133 7.69 2.69 23.03
CA PRO A 133 7.58 2.46 24.46
C PRO A 133 7.53 3.80 25.24
N PRO A 134 6.75 3.90 26.32
CA PRO A 134 6.08 2.82 27.06
C PRO A 134 4.68 2.46 26.55
N LEU A 135 4.22 3.04 25.43
CA LEU A 135 2.90 2.77 24.87
C LEU A 135 2.78 1.31 24.43
N GLN A 136 1.63 0.69 24.73
CA GLN A 136 1.38 -0.72 24.39
C GLN A 136 0.07 -0.83 23.62
N ALA A 137 0.11 -1.60 22.53
CA ALA A 137 -1.05 -1.97 21.75
C ALA A 137 -1.42 -3.43 21.99
N SER A 138 -2.57 -3.84 21.47
CA SER A 138 -2.96 -5.25 21.48
C SER A 138 -2.01 -6.09 20.62
N PRO A 139 -1.82 -7.39 20.90
CA PRO A 139 -1.00 -8.27 20.06
C PRO A 139 -1.46 -8.30 18.60
N TRP A 140 -2.73 -8.13 18.32
CA TRP A 140 -3.31 -8.08 16.98
C TRP A 140 -2.85 -6.87 16.18
N PHE A 141 -2.60 -5.75 16.84
CA PHE A 141 -2.01 -4.57 16.21
C PHE A 141 -0.61 -4.88 15.66
N TYR A 142 0.25 -5.46 16.50
CA TYR A 142 1.62 -5.81 16.08
C TYR A 142 1.65 -6.92 15.03
N LEU A 143 0.78 -7.93 15.15
CA LEU A 143 0.65 -8.97 14.12
C LEU A 143 0.22 -8.35 12.78
N GLY A 144 -0.72 -7.41 12.80
CA GLY A 144 -1.13 -6.66 11.61
C GLY A 144 0.02 -5.90 10.97
N LEU A 145 0.85 -5.21 11.78
CA LEU A 145 2.06 -4.52 11.27
C LEU A 145 3.05 -5.49 10.64
N ILE A 146 3.27 -6.65 11.26
CA ILE A 146 4.20 -7.67 10.73
C ILE A 146 3.69 -8.21 9.39
N LEU A 147 2.40 -8.55 9.27
CA LEU A 147 1.82 -9.02 8.02
C LEU A 147 1.93 -7.97 6.92
N PHE A 148 1.65 -6.71 7.26
CA PHE A 148 1.79 -5.58 6.34
C PHE A 148 3.23 -5.44 5.84
N ALA A 149 4.21 -5.45 6.75
CA ALA A 149 5.62 -5.33 6.40
C ALA A 149 6.13 -6.52 5.56
N VAL A 150 5.75 -7.76 5.92
CA VAL A 150 6.09 -8.95 5.13
C VAL A 150 5.51 -8.85 3.72
N GLY A 151 4.26 -8.40 3.60
CA GLY A 151 3.64 -8.15 2.31
C GLY A 151 4.45 -7.15 1.49
N ALA A 152 4.81 -6.00 2.07
CA ALA A 152 5.62 -4.98 1.40
C ALA A 152 6.97 -5.52 0.91
N LEU A 153 7.68 -6.31 1.73
CA LEU A 153 8.94 -6.94 1.33
C LEU A 153 8.77 -7.92 0.16
N ILE A 154 7.68 -8.68 0.12
CA ILE A 154 7.36 -9.53 -1.04
C ILE A 154 7.14 -8.67 -2.29
N GLY A 155 6.45 -7.53 -2.17
CA GLY A 155 6.25 -6.58 -3.27
C GLY A 155 7.58 -6.08 -3.84
N CYS A 156 8.52 -5.69 -2.99
CA CYS A 156 9.87 -5.29 -3.39
C CYS A 156 10.61 -6.43 -4.12
N ALA A 157 10.52 -7.67 -3.61
CA ALA A 157 11.15 -8.82 -4.27
C ALA A 157 10.55 -9.09 -5.67
N VAL A 158 9.22 -8.96 -5.83
CA VAL A 158 8.56 -9.07 -7.14
C VAL A 158 8.99 -7.95 -8.08
N PHE A 159 9.12 -6.72 -7.59
CA PHE A 159 9.62 -5.59 -8.36
C PHE A 159 11.03 -5.86 -8.91
N PHE A 160 11.98 -6.19 -8.04
CA PHE A 160 13.35 -6.50 -8.46
C PHE A 160 13.41 -7.71 -9.41
N GLY A 161 12.64 -8.77 -9.13
CA GLY A 161 12.53 -9.91 -10.04
C GLY A 161 12.01 -9.52 -11.43
N THR A 162 11.09 -8.55 -11.49
CA THR A 162 10.57 -8.02 -12.76
C THR A 162 11.63 -7.23 -13.51
N LEU A 163 12.48 -6.45 -12.82
CA LEU A 163 13.63 -5.76 -13.47
C LEU A 163 14.64 -6.75 -14.06
N VAL A 164 14.92 -7.85 -13.34
CA VAL A 164 15.80 -8.91 -13.84
C VAL A 164 15.24 -9.52 -15.12
N ILE A 165 13.93 -9.87 -15.12
CA ILE A 165 13.27 -10.40 -16.33
C ILE A 165 13.35 -9.42 -17.49
N ALA A 166 13.05 -8.14 -17.25
CA ALA A 166 13.11 -7.12 -18.30
C ALA A 166 14.50 -7.00 -18.93
N LYS A 167 15.55 -7.11 -18.12
CA LYS A 167 16.94 -7.09 -18.58
C LYS A 167 17.31 -8.35 -19.35
N ASP A 168 16.98 -9.53 -18.85
CA ASP A 168 17.32 -10.81 -19.46
C ASP A 168 16.59 -11.02 -20.79
N GLU A 169 15.30 -10.69 -20.84
CA GLU A 169 14.46 -10.79 -22.03
C GLU A 169 14.65 -9.61 -23.00
N LYS A 170 15.45 -8.59 -22.64
CA LYS A 170 15.73 -7.38 -23.44
C LYS A 170 14.45 -6.72 -23.95
N THR A 171 13.48 -6.54 -23.04
CA THR A 171 12.14 -6.04 -23.39
C THR A 171 12.10 -4.53 -23.64
N TYR A 172 13.18 -3.81 -23.33
CA TYR A 172 13.34 -2.37 -23.54
C TYR A 172 14.69 -2.06 -24.17
N GLU A 173 14.78 -0.93 -24.86
CA GLU A 173 16.00 -0.42 -25.50
C GLU A 173 16.53 0.78 -24.69
N GLY A 174 17.85 0.90 -24.65
CA GLY A 174 18.54 2.01 -23.97
C GLY A 174 18.60 1.84 -22.45
N SER A 175 18.54 2.95 -21.71
CA SER A 175 18.57 2.96 -20.25
C SER A 175 17.17 2.74 -19.66
N VAL A 176 17.13 2.21 -18.44
CA VAL A 176 15.88 2.11 -17.65
C VAL A 176 15.31 3.52 -17.42
N PRO A 177 14.01 3.73 -17.61
CA PRO A 177 13.38 5.03 -17.35
C PRO A 177 13.65 5.53 -15.92
N LEU A 178 13.91 6.83 -15.77
CA LEU A 178 14.23 7.43 -14.47
C LEU A 178 13.19 7.14 -13.39
N VAL A 179 11.92 7.08 -13.78
CA VAL A 179 10.80 6.80 -12.85
C VAL A 179 10.83 5.37 -12.27
N THR A 180 11.63 4.48 -12.88
CA THR A 180 11.80 3.09 -12.42
C THR A 180 12.91 2.97 -11.35
N PHE A 181 13.75 3.99 -11.21
CA PHE A 181 14.74 4.12 -10.15
C PHE A 181 14.17 4.85 -8.94
#